data_5b6c93f883cb418faf2cd5199c4a9a1e
#
_entry.id   5b6c93f883cb418faf2cd5199c4a9a1e
#
_cell.length_a   1.000
_cell.length_b   1.000
_cell.length_c   1.000
_cell.angle_alpha   90.00
_cell.angle_beta   90.00
_cell.angle_gamma   90.00
#
_symmetry.space_group_name_H-M   'P 1'
#
loop_
_entity.id
_entity.type
_entity.pdbx_description
1 polymer ?
#
loop_
_entity_poly.entity_id
_entity_poly.type
_entity_poly.pdbx_seq_one_letter_code
_entity_poly.pdbx_strand_id
1 'polypeptide(L)'
;MALLGVVGGGDFDGDVKDAAAKKAAGVTAYKIKVGVDTPQSDAARTRAICQALGGGLLISADANQGYTVAQAIDYVRALQGCGLDFFEQPVMAHDLAGMAEVAAAAGAIAIGADEGIHSRDDISRHHEMMAARGVSLKAIKLGGLRALTEAGRLCDRLGMSVNVSCKTGESSIACAAALHAAAVMPNIAWALTLTHTGLAADVTAQPIPTARGHVESLERPGLGVDVDEDLVRRHRVEVTAREFA
;
A
#
# COMPACT_ATOMS: atom_id res chain seq x y z
N MET A 1 0.89 14.99 2.60
CA MET A 1 1.24 13.59 2.96
C MET A 1 1.91 12.92 1.77
N ALA A 2 2.92 12.10 2.01
CA ALA A 2 3.62 11.39 0.94
C ALA A 2 2.75 10.27 0.34
N LEU A 3 2.89 10.06 -0.97
CA LEU A 3 2.25 8.98 -1.72
C LEU A 3 3.31 7.94 -2.12
N LEU A 4 2.96 6.67 -2.02
CA LEU A 4 3.79 5.59 -2.56
C LEU A 4 3.76 5.61 -4.09
N GLY A 5 4.88 5.91 -4.70
CA GLY A 5 5.10 5.74 -6.14
C GLY A 5 5.30 4.26 -6.45
N VAL A 6 4.34 3.65 -7.13
CA VAL A 6 4.40 2.23 -7.47
C VAL A 6 5.38 2.01 -8.62
N VAL A 7 6.28 1.03 -8.45
CA VAL A 7 7.26 0.58 -9.45
C VAL A 7 7.05 -0.92 -9.68
N GLY A 8 6.95 -1.32 -10.93
CA GLY A 8 6.78 -2.73 -11.30
C GLY A 8 5.86 -2.91 -12.49
N GLY A 9 5.92 -4.10 -13.11
CA GLY A 9 5.18 -4.44 -14.32
C GLY A 9 5.96 -4.20 -15.60
N GLY A 10 7.17 -3.64 -15.51
CA GLY A 10 8.15 -3.56 -16.59
C GLY A 10 9.18 -4.68 -16.52
N ASP A 11 10.17 -4.61 -17.40
CA ASP A 11 11.38 -5.39 -17.25
C ASP A 11 12.33 -4.78 -16.19
N PHE A 12 13.41 -5.49 -15.89
CA PHE A 12 14.38 -5.08 -14.87
C PHE A 12 14.89 -3.64 -15.07
N ASP A 13 15.36 -3.31 -16.28
CA ASP A 13 15.94 -2.01 -16.58
C ASP A 13 14.85 -0.91 -16.62
N GLY A 14 13.66 -1.24 -17.10
CA GLY A 14 12.50 -0.36 -17.14
C GLY A 14 12.06 0.07 -15.74
N ASP A 15 11.97 -0.86 -14.80
CA ASP A 15 11.60 -0.57 -13.41
C ASP A 15 12.64 0.29 -12.70
N VAL A 16 13.94 0.06 -12.93
CA VAL A 16 15.02 0.90 -12.39
C VAL A 16 14.95 2.33 -12.95
N LYS A 17 14.71 2.47 -14.26
CA LYS A 17 14.56 3.79 -14.92
C LYS A 17 13.31 4.52 -14.43
N ASP A 18 12.19 3.81 -14.27
CA ASP A 18 10.93 4.38 -13.76
C ASP A 18 11.11 4.90 -12.33
N ALA A 19 11.77 4.14 -11.45
CA ALA A 19 12.08 4.56 -10.09
C ALA A 19 12.94 5.85 -10.08
N ALA A 20 13.98 5.90 -10.92
CA ALA A 20 14.84 7.07 -11.04
C ALA A 20 14.09 8.30 -11.58
N ALA A 21 13.20 8.12 -12.57
CA ALA A 21 12.37 9.18 -13.12
C ALA A 21 11.40 9.73 -12.07
N LYS A 22 10.74 8.85 -11.29
CA LYS A 22 9.88 9.25 -10.17
C LYS A 22 10.65 10.04 -9.10
N LYS A 23 11.88 9.63 -8.78
CA LYS A 23 12.76 10.39 -7.86
C LYS A 23 13.05 11.78 -8.39
N ALA A 24 13.41 11.91 -9.67
CA ALA A 24 13.66 13.19 -10.32
C ALA A 24 12.40 14.08 -10.33
N ALA A 25 11.21 13.49 -10.37
CA ALA A 25 9.92 14.18 -10.24
C ALA A 25 9.56 14.55 -8.78
N GLY A 26 10.38 14.18 -7.79
CA GLY A 26 10.21 14.54 -6.38
C GLY A 26 9.45 13.52 -5.53
N VAL A 27 9.23 12.31 -6.01
CA VAL A 27 8.64 11.21 -5.23
C VAL A 27 9.62 10.79 -4.12
N THR A 28 9.12 10.64 -2.90
CA THR A 28 9.92 10.34 -1.70
C THR A 28 9.57 9.01 -1.04
N ALA A 29 8.53 8.33 -1.52
CA ALA A 29 8.09 7.03 -1.00
C ALA A 29 7.77 6.08 -2.17
N TYR A 30 8.17 4.81 -2.06
CA TYR A 30 8.12 3.85 -3.16
C TYR A 30 7.52 2.51 -2.73
N LYS A 31 6.77 1.89 -3.64
CA LYS A 31 6.29 0.51 -3.51
C LYS A 31 6.71 -0.30 -4.74
N ILE A 32 7.59 -1.26 -4.54
CA ILE A 32 8.11 -2.15 -5.60
C ILE A 32 7.24 -3.41 -5.64
N LYS A 33 6.65 -3.71 -6.79
CA LYS A 33 5.86 -4.94 -6.97
C LYS A 33 6.77 -6.13 -7.23
N VAL A 34 6.59 -7.18 -6.43
CA VAL A 34 7.38 -8.43 -6.46
C VAL A 34 6.44 -9.64 -6.31
N GLY A 35 6.96 -10.86 -6.30
CA GLY A 35 6.16 -12.07 -6.08
C GLY A 35 5.64 -12.71 -7.36
N VAL A 36 6.05 -12.22 -8.53
CA VAL A 36 5.71 -12.80 -9.84
C VAL A 36 6.87 -13.65 -10.35
N ASP A 37 8.09 -13.19 -10.13
CA ASP A 37 9.32 -13.88 -10.51
C ASP A 37 9.90 -14.73 -9.37
N THR A 38 11.09 -15.31 -9.59
CA THR A 38 11.82 -15.98 -8.52
C THR A 38 12.26 -14.97 -7.46
N PRO A 39 12.36 -15.36 -6.18
CA PRO A 39 12.84 -14.48 -5.11
C PRO A 39 14.21 -13.86 -5.40
N GLN A 40 15.08 -14.60 -6.09
CA GLN A 40 16.42 -14.14 -6.48
C GLN A 40 16.37 -13.02 -7.52
N SER A 41 15.52 -13.18 -8.55
CA SER A 41 15.29 -12.18 -9.60
C SER A 41 14.68 -10.91 -9.01
N ASP A 42 13.62 -11.06 -8.22
CA ASP A 42 12.94 -9.94 -7.55
C ASP A 42 13.87 -9.22 -6.57
N ALA A 43 14.71 -9.96 -5.82
CA ALA A 43 15.68 -9.36 -4.90
C ALA A 43 16.78 -8.59 -5.65
N ALA A 44 17.27 -9.11 -6.77
CA ALA A 44 18.25 -8.41 -7.59
C ALA A 44 17.68 -7.10 -8.13
N ARG A 45 16.44 -7.11 -8.65
CA ARG A 45 15.73 -5.93 -9.13
C ARG A 45 15.46 -4.92 -8.01
N THR A 46 14.96 -5.37 -6.86
CA THR A 46 14.72 -4.52 -5.70
C THR A 46 16.02 -3.83 -5.24
N ARG A 47 17.13 -4.58 -5.18
CA ARG A 47 18.43 -4.03 -4.81
C ARG A 47 18.92 -2.96 -5.80
N ALA A 48 18.75 -3.19 -7.10
CA ALA A 48 19.11 -2.20 -8.14
C ALA A 48 18.26 -0.92 -8.02
N ILE A 49 16.97 -1.04 -7.74
CA ILE A 49 16.09 0.09 -7.49
C ILE A 49 16.52 0.84 -6.22
N CYS A 50 16.77 0.15 -5.10
CA CYS A 50 17.26 0.78 -3.87
C CYS A 50 18.58 1.55 -4.10
N GLN A 51 19.51 1.00 -4.90
CA GLN A 51 20.77 1.66 -5.26
C GLN A 51 20.52 2.93 -6.10
N ALA A 52 19.63 2.87 -7.09
CA ALA A 52 19.27 4.02 -7.94
C ALA A 52 18.57 5.13 -7.13
N LEU A 53 17.74 4.75 -6.18
CA LEU A 53 17.03 5.68 -5.30
C LEU A 53 17.97 6.28 -4.24
N GLY A 54 18.94 5.54 -3.71
CA GLY A 54 19.79 5.99 -2.61
C GLY A 54 19.06 6.11 -1.28
N GLY A 55 19.74 6.66 -0.27
CA GLY A 55 19.20 6.78 1.09
C GLY A 55 18.24 7.95 1.30
N GLY A 56 17.52 7.90 2.43
CA GLY A 56 16.62 8.99 2.87
C GLY A 56 15.23 8.99 2.26
N LEU A 57 14.86 7.92 1.56
CA LEU A 57 13.54 7.71 0.98
C LEU A 57 12.88 6.50 1.66
N LEU A 58 11.54 6.48 1.70
CA LEU A 58 10.78 5.32 2.15
C LEU A 58 10.67 4.32 0.98
N ILE A 59 11.21 3.12 1.15
CA ILE A 59 11.19 2.10 0.10
C ILE A 59 10.53 0.83 0.64
N SER A 60 9.48 0.38 -0.03
CA SER A 60 8.79 -0.87 0.29
C SER A 60 8.75 -1.83 -0.89
N ALA A 61 8.58 -3.10 -0.60
CA ALA A 61 8.18 -4.12 -1.57
C ALA A 61 6.80 -4.69 -1.20
N ASP A 62 6.05 -5.15 -2.20
CA ASP A 62 4.73 -5.74 -2.02
C ASP A 62 4.59 -6.97 -2.92
N ALA A 63 4.46 -8.13 -2.29
CA ALA A 63 4.36 -9.41 -3.00
C ALA A 63 2.90 -9.83 -3.27
N ASN A 64 1.92 -9.14 -2.72
CA ASN A 64 0.50 -9.49 -2.86
C ASN A 64 0.25 -11.01 -2.72
N GLN A 65 0.83 -11.63 -1.68
CA GLN A 65 0.73 -13.07 -1.37
C GLN A 65 1.47 -13.98 -2.37
N GLY A 66 2.38 -13.46 -3.19
CA GLY A 66 3.00 -14.17 -4.31
C GLY A 66 4.06 -15.21 -3.92
N TYR A 67 4.49 -15.25 -2.66
CA TYR A 67 5.54 -16.17 -2.22
C TYR A 67 5.04 -17.28 -1.30
N THR A 68 5.74 -18.40 -1.30
CA THR A 68 5.76 -19.33 -0.18
C THR A 68 6.59 -18.76 0.96
N VAL A 69 6.46 -19.31 2.17
CA VAL A 69 7.27 -18.89 3.34
C VAL A 69 8.76 -18.96 3.05
N ALA A 70 9.23 -20.06 2.46
CA ALA A 70 10.65 -20.25 2.12
C ALA A 70 11.14 -19.19 1.11
N GLN A 71 10.35 -18.91 0.08
CA GLN A 71 10.66 -17.89 -0.93
C GLN A 71 10.73 -16.48 -0.32
N ALA A 72 9.77 -16.13 0.55
CA ALA A 72 9.75 -14.86 1.25
C ALA A 72 10.96 -14.69 2.18
N ILE A 73 11.38 -15.75 2.87
CA ILE A 73 12.59 -15.77 3.70
C ILE A 73 13.84 -15.56 2.85
N ASP A 74 13.95 -16.25 1.71
CA ASP A 74 15.07 -16.06 0.77
C ASP A 74 15.13 -14.61 0.28
N TYR A 75 13.99 -14.02 -0.07
CA TYR A 75 13.89 -12.64 -0.53
C TYR A 75 14.36 -11.64 0.54
N VAL A 76 13.83 -11.71 1.78
CA VAL A 76 14.24 -10.75 2.83
C VAL A 76 15.70 -10.92 3.25
N ARG A 77 16.23 -12.15 3.24
CA ARG A 77 17.65 -12.41 3.51
C ARG A 77 18.56 -11.80 2.44
N ALA A 78 18.18 -11.92 1.17
CA ALA A 78 18.93 -11.34 0.06
C ALA A 78 18.95 -9.80 0.11
N LEU A 79 18.00 -9.15 0.79
CA LEU A 79 17.87 -7.70 0.85
C LEU A 79 18.36 -7.06 2.15
N GLN A 80 19.00 -7.81 3.03
CA GLN A 80 19.60 -7.24 4.23
C GLN A 80 20.56 -6.11 3.87
N GLY A 81 20.39 -4.94 4.51
CA GLY A 81 21.25 -3.76 4.33
C GLY A 81 21.07 -3.03 2.99
N CYS A 82 20.06 -3.36 2.17
CA CYS A 82 19.83 -2.66 0.90
C CYS A 82 19.01 -1.35 1.02
N GLY A 83 18.45 -1.04 2.20
CA GLY A 83 17.62 0.15 2.40
C GLY A 83 16.13 -0.08 2.14
N LEU A 84 15.66 -1.34 2.13
CA LEU A 84 14.23 -1.67 2.11
C LEU A 84 13.67 -1.50 3.52
N ASP A 85 12.66 -0.63 3.69
CA ASP A 85 12.06 -0.32 4.98
C ASP A 85 11.03 -1.35 5.40
N PHE A 86 10.14 -1.74 4.48
CA PHE A 86 9.14 -2.77 4.77
C PHE A 86 8.79 -3.64 3.57
N PHE A 87 8.31 -4.84 3.87
CA PHE A 87 7.88 -5.84 2.91
C PHE A 87 6.42 -6.25 3.19
N GLU A 88 5.51 -5.90 2.28
CA GLU A 88 4.07 -6.04 2.43
C GLU A 88 3.60 -7.40 1.89
N GLN A 89 2.75 -8.05 2.67
CA GLN A 89 2.02 -9.29 2.40
C GLN A 89 2.81 -10.33 1.59
N PRO A 90 3.90 -10.85 2.15
CA PRO A 90 4.76 -11.82 1.46
C PRO A 90 4.08 -13.13 1.10
N VAL A 91 3.23 -13.63 2.01
CA VAL A 91 2.59 -14.95 1.91
C VAL A 91 1.07 -14.83 1.99
N MET A 92 0.37 -15.94 1.80
CA MET A 92 -1.10 -15.98 1.81
C MET A 92 -1.68 -15.35 3.09
N ALA A 93 -2.77 -14.60 2.94
CA ALA A 93 -3.43 -13.82 4.01
C ALA A 93 -3.82 -14.66 5.24
N HIS A 94 -4.18 -15.93 5.03
CA HIS A 94 -4.58 -16.83 6.09
C HIS A 94 -3.39 -17.51 6.80
N ASP A 95 -2.18 -17.40 6.25
CA ASP A 95 -0.97 -18.02 6.81
C ASP A 95 -0.26 -17.07 7.78
N LEU A 96 -0.91 -16.83 8.92
CA LEU A 96 -0.39 -15.95 9.96
C LEU A 96 0.89 -16.52 10.61
N ALA A 97 1.02 -17.84 10.71
CA ALA A 97 2.23 -18.50 11.19
C ALA A 97 3.40 -18.29 10.23
N GLY A 98 3.18 -18.47 8.93
CA GLY A 98 4.18 -18.18 7.90
C GLY A 98 4.58 -16.70 7.87
N MET A 99 3.65 -15.78 8.07
CA MET A 99 3.97 -14.35 8.23
C MET A 99 4.94 -14.13 9.41
N ALA A 100 4.71 -14.78 10.56
CA ALA A 100 5.58 -14.67 11.72
C ALA A 100 6.98 -15.26 11.47
N GLU A 101 7.07 -16.38 10.74
CA GLU A 101 8.36 -16.97 10.33
C GLU A 101 9.16 -16.02 9.43
N VAL A 102 8.50 -15.38 8.45
CA VAL A 102 9.13 -14.38 7.58
C VAL A 102 9.57 -13.17 8.41
N ALA A 103 8.74 -12.69 9.34
CA ALA A 103 9.08 -11.57 10.21
C ALA A 103 10.30 -11.85 11.10
N ALA A 104 10.42 -13.08 11.62
CA ALA A 104 11.59 -13.50 12.40
C ALA A 104 12.89 -13.53 11.57
N ALA A 105 12.80 -13.81 10.27
CA ALA A 105 13.94 -13.85 9.34
C ALA A 105 14.29 -12.49 8.74
N ALA A 106 13.40 -11.50 8.82
CA ALA A 106 13.49 -10.25 8.07
C ALA A 106 14.48 -9.22 8.65
N GLY A 107 14.99 -9.44 9.87
CA GLY A 107 15.97 -8.53 10.49
C GLY A 107 15.42 -7.11 10.68
N ALA A 108 16.03 -6.12 10.00
CA ALA A 108 15.62 -4.75 10.07
C ALA A 108 14.41 -4.43 9.17
N ILE A 109 14.13 -5.24 8.15
CA ILE A 109 13.01 -5.05 7.23
C ILE A 109 11.70 -5.34 7.99
N ALA A 110 10.82 -4.35 8.10
CA ALA A 110 9.53 -4.55 8.74
C ALA A 110 8.60 -5.40 7.84
N ILE A 111 7.89 -6.37 8.40
CA ILE A 111 6.84 -7.08 7.65
C ILE A 111 5.51 -6.35 7.82
N GLY A 112 4.81 -6.16 6.70
CA GLY A 112 3.51 -5.52 6.63
C GLY A 112 2.41 -6.51 6.23
N ALA A 113 1.20 -6.33 6.80
CA ALA A 113 0.03 -7.09 6.42
C ALA A 113 -0.95 -6.20 5.65
N ASP A 114 -1.48 -6.70 4.54
CA ASP A 114 -2.55 -6.06 3.75
C ASP A 114 -3.74 -7.01 3.62
N GLU A 115 -3.67 -8.00 2.75
CA GLU A 115 -4.78 -8.90 2.46
C GLU A 115 -5.30 -9.64 3.70
N GLY A 116 -4.45 -9.82 4.72
CA GLY A 116 -4.83 -10.42 5.99
C GLY A 116 -5.62 -9.52 6.95
N ILE A 117 -5.85 -8.23 6.62
CA ILE A 117 -6.46 -7.26 7.52
C ILE A 117 -7.87 -6.89 7.03
N HIS A 118 -8.90 -7.42 7.70
CA HIS A 118 -10.32 -7.12 7.47
C HIS A 118 -11.03 -6.59 8.71
N SER A 119 -10.40 -6.67 9.88
CA SER A 119 -10.96 -6.26 11.16
C SER A 119 -9.86 -5.75 12.11
N ARG A 120 -10.27 -5.15 13.23
CA ARG A 120 -9.36 -4.79 14.31
C ARG A 120 -8.76 -6.02 15.01
N ASP A 121 -9.51 -7.11 15.05
CA ASP A 121 -9.04 -8.38 15.62
C ASP A 121 -7.92 -8.98 14.78
N ASP A 122 -7.95 -8.80 13.45
CA ASP A 122 -6.84 -9.22 12.59
C ASP A 122 -5.58 -8.41 12.89
N ILE A 123 -5.70 -7.10 13.12
CA ILE A 123 -4.56 -6.25 13.52
C ILE A 123 -3.96 -6.77 14.83
N SER A 124 -4.81 -7.00 15.85
CA SER A 124 -4.36 -7.51 17.15
C SER A 124 -3.66 -8.85 17.02
N ARG A 125 -4.21 -9.80 16.25
CA ARG A 125 -3.59 -11.12 16.02
C ARG A 125 -2.23 -11.04 15.33
N HIS A 126 -2.10 -10.19 14.30
CA HIS A 126 -0.80 -9.98 13.64
C HIS A 126 0.25 -9.40 14.59
N HIS A 127 -0.16 -8.48 15.46
CA HIS A 127 0.72 -7.93 16.49
C HIS A 127 1.11 -8.97 17.53
N GLU A 128 0.14 -9.68 18.12
CA GLU A 128 0.36 -10.71 19.16
C GLU A 128 1.28 -11.84 18.70
N MET A 129 1.14 -12.26 17.45
CA MET A 129 2.00 -13.27 16.83
C MET A 129 3.32 -12.72 16.30
N MET A 130 3.60 -11.44 16.47
CA MET A 130 4.76 -10.77 15.87
C MET A 130 4.87 -10.98 14.34
N ALA A 131 3.75 -11.20 13.69
CA ALA A 131 3.66 -11.50 12.26
C ALA A 131 3.77 -10.26 11.37
N ALA A 132 3.49 -9.07 11.93
CA ALA A 132 3.64 -7.80 11.23
C ALA A 132 4.02 -6.67 12.18
N ARG A 133 4.84 -5.71 11.68
CA ARG A 133 5.18 -4.46 12.36
C ARG A 133 4.36 -3.27 11.87
N GLY A 134 3.52 -3.49 10.87
CA GLY A 134 2.62 -2.48 10.33
C GLY A 134 1.59 -3.10 9.40
N VAL A 135 0.66 -2.28 8.95
CA VAL A 135 -0.49 -2.73 8.15
C VAL A 135 -0.86 -1.73 7.07
N SER A 136 -1.41 -2.24 5.98
CA SER A 136 -2.11 -1.45 4.96
C SER A 136 -3.61 -1.46 5.24
N LEU A 137 -4.13 -0.31 5.67
CA LEU A 137 -5.52 -0.13 6.03
C LEU A 137 -6.32 0.39 4.82
N LYS A 138 -7.42 -0.28 4.49
CA LYS A 138 -8.32 0.07 3.38
C LYS A 138 -9.75 0.21 3.86
N ALA A 139 -10.41 1.31 3.52
CA ALA A 139 -11.80 1.57 3.92
C ALA A 139 -12.75 0.47 3.42
N ILE A 140 -12.54 -0.03 2.20
CA ILE A 140 -13.35 -1.09 1.59
C ILE A 140 -13.28 -2.42 2.35
N LYS A 141 -12.16 -2.73 3.01
CA LYS A 141 -12.01 -3.95 3.82
C LYS A 141 -12.57 -3.78 5.24
N LEU A 142 -12.44 -2.59 5.81
CA LEU A 142 -12.78 -2.31 7.20
C LEU A 142 -14.23 -1.83 7.38
N GLY A 143 -14.95 -1.51 6.30
CA GLY A 143 -16.34 -1.10 6.36
C GLY A 143 -16.58 0.41 6.50
N GLY A 144 -15.60 1.25 6.12
CA GLY A 144 -15.77 2.70 6.01
C GLY A 144 -14.88 3.54 6.91
N LEU A 145 -15.08 4.86 6.88
CA LEU A 145 -14.19 5.86 7.49
C LEU A 145 -14.00 5.69 9.01
N ARG A 146 -15.09 5.43 9.73
CA ARG A 146 -15.02 5.28 11.18
C ARG A 146 -14.17 4.08 11.58
N ALA A 147 -14.44 2.92 10.97
CA ALA A 147 -13.70 1.70 11.23
C ALA A 147 -12.21 1.84 10.82
N LEU A 148 -11.95 2.49 9.70
CA LEU A 148 -10.60 2.80 9.23
C LEU A 148 -9.84 3.67 10.25
N THR A 149 -10.45 4.74 10.76
CA THR A 149 -9.84 5.63 11.75
C THR A 149 -9.62 4.92 13.09
N GLU A 150 -10.58 4.11 13.53
CA GLU A 150 -10.44 3.29 14.75
C GLU A 150 -9.31 2.26 14.63
N ALA A 151 -9.15 1.65 13.46
CA ALA A 151 -8.05 0.74 13.16
C ALA A 151 -6.69 1.45 13.21
N GLY A 152 -6.58 2.65 12.63
CA GLY A 152 -5.36 3.47 12.71
C GLY A 152 -4.98 3.83 14.16
N ARG A 153 -5.97 4.19 14.98
CA ARG A 153 -5.74 4.44 16.42
C ARG A 153 -5.33 3.17 17.18
N LEU A 154 -5.82 2.02 16.79
CA LEU A 154 -5.38 0.75 17.36
C LEU A 154 -3.91 0.49 16.99
N CYS A 155 -3.53 0.66 15.74
CA CYS A 155 -2.14 0.52 15.30
C CYS A 155 -1.20 1.43 16.09
N ASP A 156 -1.59 2.68 16.32
CA ASP A 156 -0.80 3.63 17.13
C ASP A 156 -0.57 3.12 18.56
N ARG A 157 -1.63 2.64 19.24
CA ARG A 157 -1.49 2.05 20.58
C ARG A 157 -0.60 0.80 20.61
N LEU A 158 -0.57 0.04 19.51
CA LEU A 158 0.26 -1.17 19.38
C LEU A 158 1.68 -0.88 18.86
N GLY A 159 2.00 0.39 18.55
CA GLY A 159 3.28 0.76 17.98
C GLY A 159 3.49 0.22 16.54
N MET A 160 2.41 -0.07 15.83
CA MET A 160 2.43 -0.56 14.44
C MET A 160 2.38 0.59 13.45
N SER A 161 3.21 0.53 12.41
CA SER A 161 3.19 1.50 11.30
C SER A 161 1.97 1.31 10.42
N VAL A 162 1.50 2.39 9.80
CA VAL A 162 0.32 2.39 8.94
C VAL A 162 0.65 2.94 7.55
N ASN A 163 0.24 2.21 6.51
CA ASN A 163 -0.07 2.72 5.19
C ASN A 163 -1.60 2.85 5.08
N VAL A 164 -2.12 4.01 4.70
CA VAL A 164 -3.53 4.13 4.31
C VAL A 164 -3.62 3.96 2.80
N SER A 165 -4.35 2.95 2.38
CA SER A 165 -4.34 2.49 1.00
C SER A 165 -5.75 2.43 0.42
N CYS A 166 -5.85 2.74 -0.86
CA CYS A 166 -7.00 2.43 -1.69
C CYS A 166 -6.74 1.15 -2.49
N LYS A 167 -7.80 0.43 -2.82
CA LYS A 167 -7.73 -0.71 -3.75
C LYS A 167 -7.55 -0.17 -5.17
N THR A 168 -6.84 -0.91 -6.01
CA THR A 168 -6.73 -0.58 -7.45
C THR A 168 -8.12 -0.39 -8.07
N GLY A 169 -8.31 0.73 -8.77
CA GLY A 169 -9.58 1.08 -9.39
C GLY A 169 -10.55 1.88 -8.52
N GLU A 170 -10.18 2.27 -7.29
CA GLU A 170 -11.01 3.19 -6.51
C GLU A 170 -10.93 4.62 -7.06
N SER A 171 -12.10 5.28 -7.14
CA SER A 171 -12.26 6.64 -7.65
C SER A 171 -11.75 7.71 -6.67
N SER A 172 -11.71 8.97 -7.13
CA SER A 172 -11.43 10.11 -6.25
C SER A 172 -12.39 10.23 -5.06
N ILE A 173 -13.60 9.69 -5.13
CA ILE A 173 -14.53 9.66 -3.98
C ILE A 173 -13.94 8.80 -2.85
N ALA A 174 -13.53 7.57 -3.15
CA ALA A 174 -12.94 6.67 -2.18
C ALA A 174 -11.56 7.15 -1.70
N CYS A 175 -10.76 7.69 -2.64
CA CYS A 175 -9.45 8.26 -2.32
C CYS A 175 -9.56 9.48 -1.40
N ALA A 176 -10.55 10.36 -1.61
CA ALA A 176 -10.83 11.50 -0.73
C ALA A 176 -11.21 11.03 0.69
N ALA A 177 -12.07 10.01 0.76
CA ALA A 177 -12.46 9.40 2.03
C ALA A 177 -11.24 8.84 2.78
N ALA A 178 -10.37 8.09 2.10
CA ALA A 178 -9.12 7.57 2.67
C ALA A 178 -8.18 8.69 3.13
N LEU A 179 -8.07 9.77 2.35
CA LEU A 179 -7.26 10.94 2.66
C LEU A 179 -7.73 11.66 3.94
N HIS A 180 -9.05 11.85 4.11
CA HIS A 180 -9.61 12.42 5.33
C HIS A 180 -9.36 11.55 6.55
N ALA A 181 -9.51 10.22 6.41
CA ALA A 181 -9.20 9.30 7.50
C ALA A 181 -7.71 9.37 7.88
N ALA A 182 -6.83 9.42 6.88
CA ALA A 182 -5.40 9.55 7.07
C ALA A 182 -5.03 10.85 7.82
N ALA A 183 -5.67 11.97 7.47
CA ALA A 183 -5.39 13.28 8.09
C ALA A 183 -5.61 13.33 9.61
N VAL A 184 -6.40 12.41 10.16
CA VAL A 184 -6.69 12.32 11.61
C VAL A 184 -6.04 11.13 12.29
N MET A 185 -5.20 10.36 11.59
CA MET A 185 -4.46 9.24 12.16
C MET A 185 -3.10 9.70 12.69
N PRO A 186 -2.70 9.26 13.89
CA PRO A 186 -1.46 9.72 14.49
C PRO A 186 -0.19 9.13 13.88
N ASN A 187 -0.28 7.96 13.23
CA ASN A 187 0.89 7.22 12.76
C ASN A 187 0.71 6.69 11.32
N ILE A 188 1.11 7.48 10.33
CA ILE A 188 1.14 7.08 8.91
C ILE A 188 2.60 7.05 8.44
N ALA A 189 3.40 6.19 9.07
CA ALA A 189 4.82 6.09 8.77
C ALA A 189 5.11 5.48 7.39
N TRP A 190 4.14 4.73 6.82
CA TRP A 190 4.30 4.03 5.54
C TRP A 190 3.58 4.72 4.37
N ALA A 191 3.39 6.04 4.47
CA ALA A 191 2.80 6.88 3.44
C ALA A 191 1.37 6.46 3.01
N LEU A 192 0.87 6.99 1.91
CA LEU A 192 -0.45 6.70 1.37
C LEU A 192 -0.36 6.00 0.02
N THR A 193 -1.38 5.21 -0.31
CA THR A 193 -1.58 4.67 -1.66
C THR A 193 -2.95 5.12 -2.16
N LEU A 194 -3.00 6.16 -2.99
CA LEU A 194 -4.20 6.60 -3.69
C LEU A 194 -4.16 6.13 -5.14
N THR A 195 -5.27 5.60 -5.66
CA THR A 195 -5.29 4.88 -6.94
C THR A 195 -6.08 5.58 -8.03
N HIS A 196 -6.75 6.69 -7.74
CA HIS A 196 -7.57 7.45 -8.68
C HIS A 196 -6.79 7.91 -9.93
N THR A 197 -5.51 8.24 -9.80
CA THR A 197 -4.67 8.68 -10.93
C THR A 197 -4.40 7.57 -11.96
N GLY A 198 -4.66 6.31 -11.62
CA GLY A 198 -4.55 5.16 -12.53
C GLY A 198 -5.83 4.85 -13.31
N LEU A 199 -6.93 5.58 -13.07
CA LEU A 199 -8.18 5.38 -13.78
C LEU A 199 -8.13 6.04 -15.16
N ALA A 200 -8.66 5.37 -16.18
CA ALA A 200 -8.85 5.96 -17.52
C ALA A 200 -9.91 7.09 -17.51
N ALA A 201 -10.87 7.01 -16.60
CA ALA A 201 -11.84 8.06 -16.32
C ALA A 201 -12.25 7.99 -14.84
N ASP A 202 -12.41 9.14 -14.21
CA ASP A 202 -12.89 9.25 -12.83
C ASP A 202 -14.36 9.75 -12.84
N VAL A 203 -15.01 9.66 -11.70
CA VAL A 203 -16.41 10.09 -11.49
C VAL A 203 -16.52 11.45 -10.78
N THR A 204 -15.44 12.20 -10.75
CA THR A 204 -15.40 13.56 -10.19
C THR A 204 -15.06 14.56 -11.30
N ALA A 205 -15.57 15.78 -11.17
CA ALA A 205 -15.33 16.86 -12.15
C ALA A 205 -13.84 17.19 -12.29
N GLN A 206 -13.07 17.02 -11.20
CA GLN A 206 -11.62 17.13 -11.19
C GLN A 206 -11.05 16.07 -10.24
N PRO A 207 -9.97 15.38 -10.63
CA PRO A 207 -9.28 14.43 -9.75
C PRO A 207 -8.64 15.16 -8.57
N ILE A 208 -8.36 14.43 -7.49
CA ILE A 208 -7.61 14.95 -6.35
C ILE A 208 -6.21 15.37 -6.83
N PRO A 209 -5.81 16.65 -6.62
CA PRO A 209 -4.51 17.11 -7.09
C PRO A 209 -3.39 16.43 -6.30
N THR A 210 -2.42 15.90 -7.03
CA THR A 210 -1.18 15.33 -6.48
C THR A 210 0.02 16.03 -7.13
N ALA A 211 1.04 16.32 -6.37
CA ALA A 211 2.24 16.96 -6.87
C ALA A 211 3.50 16.37 -6.22
N ARG A 212 4.50 16.05 -7.01
CA ARG A 212 5.81 15.57 -6.56
C ARG A 212 5.73 14.40 -5.56
N GLY A 213 4.83 13.44 -5.82
CA GLY A 213 4.60 12.32 -4.91
C GLY A 213 3.93 12.69 -3.58
N HIS A 214 3.23 13.81 -3.52
CA HIS A 214 2.51 14.27 -2.33
C HIS A 214 1.07 14.62 -2.66
N VAL A 215 0.22 14.57 -1.64
CA VAL A 215 -1.17 15.02 -1.65
C VAL A 215 -1.41 15.90 -0.43
N GLU A 216 -2.20 16.95 -0.62
CA GLU A 216 -2.66 17.83 0.46
C GLU A 216 -4.04 17.42 0.96
N SER A 217 -4.38 17.79 2.19
CA SER A 217 -5.72 17.61 2.73
C SER A 217 -6.73 18.42 1.94
N LEU A 218 -7.92 17.85 1.73
CA LEU A 218 -9.02 18.56 1.08
C LEU A 218 -9.76 19.42 2.12
N GLU A 219 -9.86 20.72 1.90
CA GLU A 219 -10.44 21.67 2.86
C GLU A 219 -11.92 21.98 2.60
N ARG A 220 -12.47 21.54 1.46
CA ARG A 220 -13.87 21.79 1.10
C ARG A 220 -14.82 20.91 1.91
N PRO A 221 -16.06 21.36 2.18
CA PRO A 221 -17.05 20.58 2.94
C PRO A 221 -17.32 19.18 2.35
N GLY A 222 -17.66 18.23 3.23
CA GLY A 222 -17.88 16.83 2.86
C GLY A 222 -16.57 16.13 2.53
N LEU A 223 -16.52 15.40 1.43
CA LEU A 223 -15.29 14.75 0.94
C LEU A 223 -14.34 15.70 0.20
N GLY A 224 -14.77 16.94 -0.06
CA GLY A 224 -13.94 17.93 -0.76
C GLY A 224 -13.81 17.71 -2.27
N VAL A 225 -14.56 16.77 -2.84
CA VAL A 225 -14.61 16.47 -4.28
C VAL A 225 -16.00 16.76 -4.85
N ASP A 226 -16.08 17.18 -6.12
CA ASP A 226 -17.32 17.39 -6.85
C ASP A 226 -17.62 16.14 -7.69
N VAL A 227 -18.68 15.43 -7.34
CA VAL A 227 -19.12 14.25 -8.09
C VAL A 227 -19.83 14.69 -9.37
N ASP A 228 -19.38 14.14 -10.50
CA ASP A 228 -20.06 14.29 -11.78
C ASP A 228 -21.06 13.14 -11.96
N GLU A 229 -22.35 13.45 -11.76
CA GLU A 229 -23.41 12.46 -11.84
C GLU A 229 -23.59 11.86 -13.24
N ASP A 230 -23.23 12.58 -14.30
CA ASP A 230 -23.30 12.07 -15.68
C ASP A 230 -22.20 11.06 -15.93
N LEU A 231 -21.00 11.29 -15.38
CA LEU A 231 -19.93 10.29 -15.39
C LEU A 231 -20.31 9.06 -14.57
N VAL A 232 -20.91 9.23 -13.38
CA VAL A 232 -21.42 8.10 -12.58
C VAL A 232 -22.45 7.29 -13.37
N ARG A 233 -23.42 7.94 -14.02
CA ARG A 233 -24.44 7.25 -14.84
C ARG A 233 -23.80 6.51 -16.02
N ARG A 234 -22.80 7.12 -16.68
CA ARG A 234 -22.09 6.55 -17.83
C ARG A 234 -21.32 5.28 -17.46
N HIS A 235 -20.69 5.28 -16.28
CA HIS A 235 -19.84 4.17 -15.81
C HIS A 235 -20.60 3.18 -14.90
N ARG A 236 -21.89 3.39 -14.71
CA ARG A 236 -22.73 2.46 -13.93
C ARG A 236 -22.76 1.08 -14.60
N VAL A 237 -22.42 0.06 -13.82
CA VAL A 237 -22.61 -1.34 -14.19
C VAL A 237 -23.95 -1.81 -13.61
N GLU A 238 -24.79 -2.44 -14.42
CA GLU A 238 -25.97 -3.13 -13.90
C GLU A 238 -25.52 -4.42 -13.22
N VAL A 239 -25.58 -4.42 -11.90
CA VAL A 239 -25.27 -5.61 -11.10
C VAL A 239 -26.55 -6.42 -10.95
N THR A 240 -26.59 -7.62 -11.52
CA THR A 240 -27.72 -8.54 -11.31
C THR A 240 -27.58 -9.21 -9.95
N ALA A 241 -28.71 -9.43 -9.25
CA ALA A 241 -28.76 -10.01 -7.89
C ALA A 241 -28.09 -11.39 -7.74
N ARG A 242 -27.58 -11.98 -8.83
CA ARG A 242 -26.88 -13.27 -8.85
C ARG A 242 -25.38 -13.17 -8.48
N GLU A 243 -24.80 -11.96 -8.43
CA GLU A 243 -23.37 -11.77 -8.18
C GLU A 243 -23.04 -11.61 -6.68
N PHE A 244 -24.04 -11.62 -5.80
CA PHE A 244 -23.88 -11.51 -4.34
C PHE A 244 -24.43 -12.72 -3.56
N ALA A 245 -24.67 -13.86 -4.21
CA ALA A 245 -25.16 -15.08 -3.57
C ALA A 245 -24.02 -16.06 -3.27
#